data_5385baba889f79a76d0e92ae3710b01d
#
_entry.id   5385baba889f79a76d0e92ae3710b01d
#
_cell.length_a   1.000
_cell.length_b   1.000
_cell.length_c   1.000
_cell.angle_alpha   90.00
_cell.angle_beta   90.00
_cell.angle_gamma   90.00
#
_symmetry.space_group_name_H-M   'P 1'
#
loop_
_entity.id
_entity.type
_entity.pdbx_description
1 polymer ?
#
loop_
_entity_poly.entity_id
_entity_poly.type
_entity_poly.pdbx_seq_one_letter_code
_entity_poly.pdbx_strand_id
1 'polypeptide(L)'
;MQQLATPIDAPDRTAQVLLIVCMKILVLGSSAGGGFPQWNCRCKQCAAFRRGEIGGAMRTQSSVAVSQDGLSWVLLNASPDIAQQIRVNPALQPHAGTRDTPIKAVVLMDSQLQNVAGLISLREGDGLEVFATPLVFEDLTGGLPLLSALQHYCAVRWHLLPVAGGEPVARFMIPGFPALRFCAIAVPGRTPRYANHRGETVGGSIALQIEDARSGQRFFFSPALADVGEAELAWMRQADCVMVDGTFWDEHELRDAGLAEQSASELGHLPQSRFGGRAGMIDVLDATGAQRKILTHVNNSNPILDERGAQRRALDEHGIEVAHDGMVIEL
;
A
#
# COMPACT_ATOMS: atom_id res chain seq x y z
N MET A 1 68.21 38.45 -6.52
CA MET A 1 67.08 38.51 -5.55
C MET A 1 65.91 37.81 -6.17
N GLN A 2 65.72 36.53 -5.85
CA GLN A 2 64.57 35.72 -6.26
C GLN A 2 63.57 35.77 -5.14
N GLN A 3 62.37 36.26 -5.43
CA GLN A 3 61.21 36.18 -4.54
C GLN A 3 60.54 34.79 -4.66
N LEU A 4 60.57 34.07 -3.57
CA LEU A 4 59.83 32.82 -3.38
C LEU A 4 58.32 33.14 -3.24
N ALA A 5 57.52 32.59 -4.12
CA ALA A 5 56.05 32.64 -4.02
C ALA A 5 55.58 31.57 -3.01
N THR A 6 54.78 31.99 -2.06
CA THR A 6 54.07 31.10 -1.10
C THR A 6 52.96 30.32 -1.80
N PRO A 7 52.73 29.03 -1.48
CA PRO A 7 51.61 28.28 -2.01
C PRO A 7 50.28 28.77 -1.39
N ILE A 8 49.31 28.99 -2.26
CA ILE A 8 47.92 29.26 -1.86
C ILE A 8 47.32 27.93 -1.40
N ASP A 9 46.89 27.84 -0.13
CA ASP A 9 46.16 26.74 0.42
C ASP A 9 44.86 26.55 -0.37
N ALA A 10 44.67 25.34 -0.91
CA ALA A 10 43.41 24.92 -1.51
C ALA A 10 42.36 24.75 -0.42
N PRO A 11 41.12 25.21 -0.62
CA PRO A 11 40.05 25.02 0.38
C PRO A 11 39.72 23.54 0.51
N ASP A 12 39.73 23.11 1.75
CA ASP A 12 39.27 21.78 2.19
C ASP A 12 37.83 21.50 1.69
N ARG A 13 37.69 20.58 0.72
CA ARG A 13 36.41 20.14 0.13
C ARG A 13 35.94 18.87 0.79
N THR A 14 35.86 18.83 2.11
CA THR A 14 35.22 17.75 2.84
C THR A 14 33.96 18.24 3.58
N ALA A 15 33.11 18.98 2.91
CA ALA A 15 31.71 19.04 3.29
C ALA A 15 31.04 17.78 2.71
N GLN A 16 31.15 16.65 3.40
CA GLN A 16 30.28 15.50 3.18
C GLN A 16 28.85 15.98 3.50
N VAL A 17 28.07 16.26 2.45
CA VAL A 17 26.62 16.36 2.59
C VAL A 17 26.18 14.99 3.09
N LEU A 18 25.89 14.87 4.37
CA LEU A 18 25.15 13.76 4.91
C LEU A 18 23.78 13.81 4.19
N LEU A 19 23.66 13.06 3.11
CA LEU A 19 22.36 12.70 2.57
C LEU A 19 21.67 11.94 3.70
N ILE A 20 20.70 12.59 4.34
CA ILE A 20 19.79 11.91 5.27
C ILE A 20 19.05 10.90 4.40
N VAL A 21 19.53 9.67 4.44
CA VAL A 21 18.89 8.55 3.74
C VAL A 21 17.73 8.13 4.63
N CYS A 22 16.52 8.52 4.25
CA CYS A 22 15.27 8.21 4.94
C CYS A 22 14.52 7.09 4.22
N MET A 23 13.59 6.45 4.92
CA MET A 23 12.64 5.52 4.32
C MET A 23 11.77 6.27 3.30
N LYS A 24 11.69 5.75 2.09
CA LYS A 24 10.83 6.28 1.02
C LYS A 24 9.66 5.36 0.76
N ILE A 25 8.48 5.94 0.65
CA ILE A 25 7.25 5.24 0.33
C ILE A 25 6.70 5.88 -0.95
N LEU A 26 6.46 5.06 -1.97
CA LEU A 26 5.92 5.48 -3.26
C LEU A 26 4.56 4.79 -3.47
N VAL A 27 3.50 5.58 -3.55
CA VAL A 27 2.17 5.08 -3.89
C VAL A 27 2.11 4.86 -5.40
N LEU A 28 2.00 3.62 -5.82
CA LEU A 28 1.94 3.26 -7.24
C LEU A 28 0.52 3.36 -7.79
N GLY A 29 -0.44 2.95 -6.96
CA GLY A 29 -1.86 3.04 -7.23
C GLY A 29 -2.63 3.23 -5.94
N SER A 30 -3.71 3.99 -5.99
CA SER A 30 -4.44 4.47 -4.82
C SER A 30 -5.94 4.10 -4.81
N SER A 31 -6.43 3.43 -5.86
CA SER A 31 -7.84 3.02 -5.97
C SER A 31 -8.06 1.59 -5.50
N ALA A 32 -9.29 1.26 -5.11
CA ALA A 32 -9.76 -0.10 -4.94
C ALA A 32 -9.81 -0.86 -6.27
N GLY A 33 -10.25 -2.12 -6.22
CA GLY A 33 -10.34 -2.97 -7.40
C GLY A 33 -11.13 -2.33 -8.56
N GLY A 34 -10.53 -2.36 -9.76
CA GLY A 34 -11.10 -1.76 -10.97
C GLY A 34 -10.61 -0.35 -11.31
N GLY A 35 -9.90 0.33 -10.41
CA GLY A 35 -9.35 1.67 -10.65
C GLY A 35 -10.41 2.79 -10.71
N PHE A 36 -9.98 4.01 -10.97
CA PHE A 36 -10.87 5.15 -11.14
C PHE A 36 -10.45 6.01 -12.36
N PRO A 37 -11.38 6.38 -13.29
CA PRO A 37 -12.76 5.85 -13.38
C PRO A 37 -12.76 4.38 -13.81
N GLN A 38 -13.55 3.54 -13.17
CA GLN A 38 -13.62 2.11 -13.52
C GLN A 38 -14.18 1.93 -14.94
N TRP A 39 -13.56 1.05 -15.71
CA TRP A 39 -13.79 0.92 -17.16
C TRP A 39 -15.25 0.62 -17.56
N ASN A 40 -15.97 -0.13 -16.78
CA ASN A 40 -17.36 -0.55 -16.98
C ASN A 40 -18.38 0.16 -16.09
N CYS A 41 -17.97 1.20 -15.33
CA CYS A 41 -18.83 1.87 -14.36
C CYS A 41 -19.35 3.23 -14.87
N ARG A 42 -20.61 3.52 -14.58
CA ARG A 42 -21.28 4.81 -14.83
C ARG A 42 -21.90 5.39 -13.56
N CYS A 43 -21.37 5.03 -12.36
CA CYS A 43 -21.80 5.69 -11.13
C CYS A 43 -21.56 7.21 -11.19
N LYS A 44 -22.12 7.93 -10.21
CA LYS A 44 -22.04 9.39 -10.16
C LYS A 44 -20.61 9.90 -10.35
N GLN A 45 -19.64 9.36 -9.63
CA GLN A 45 -18.24 9.80 -9.66
C GLN A 45 -17.57 9.47 -11.00
N CYS A 46 -17.67 8.22 -11.48
CA CYS A 46 -17.08 7.81 -12.75
C CYS A 46 -17.66 8.60 -13.95
N ALA A 47 -18.96 8.85 -13.94
CA ALA A 47 -19.62 9.61 -15.01
C ALA A 47 -19.24 11.09 -14.96
N ALA A 48 -19.24 11.71 -13.77
CA ALA A 48 -18.88 13.10 -13.58
C ALA A 48 -17.40 13.36 -13.94
N PHE A 49 -16.49 12.46 -13.54
CA PHE A 49 -15.08 12.56 -13.91
C PHE A 49 -14.88 12.51 -15.44
N ARG A 50 -15.51 11.57 -16.14
CA ARG A 50 -15.39 11.48 -17.61
C ARG A 50 -15.94 12.69 -18.35
N ARG A 51 -16.86 13.45 -17.75
CA ARG A 51 -17.37 14.72 -18.27
C ARG A 51 -16.57 15.95 -17.82
N GLY A 52 -15.56 15.78 -16.97
CA GLY A 52 -14.78 16.89 -16.41
C GLY A 52 -15.55 17.74 -15.38
N GLU A 53 -16.60 17.21 -14.78
CA GLU A 53 -17.46 17.92 -13.81
C GLU A 53 -16.90 17.91 -12.40
N ILE A 54 -16.06 16.95 -12.05
CA ILE A 54 -15.36 16.86 -10.75
C ILE A 54 -13.85 17.01 -10.94
N GLY A 55 -13.18 17.54 -9.89
CA GLY A 55 -11.72 17.59 -9.82
C GLY A 55 -11.12 16.23 -9.48
N GLY A 56 -9.83 16.07 -9.75
CA GLY A 56 -9.07 14.88 -9.42
C GLY A 56 -8.34 14.27 -10.61
N ALA A 57 -7.67 13.14 -10.38
CA ALA A 57 -6.92 12.40 -11.37
C ALA A 57 -7.41 10.96 -11.49
N MET A 58 -7.08 10.31 -12.61
CA MET A 58 -7.23 8.86 -12.76
C MET A 58 -6.39 8.14 -11.70
N ARG A 59 -6.88 6.99 -11.22
CA ARG A 59 -6.19 6.19 -10.20
C ARG A 59 -6.16 4.73 -10.64
N THR A 60 -4.99 4.14 -10.55
CA THR A 60 -4.80 2.70 -10.72
C THR A 60 -5.04 1.96 -9.41
N GLN A 61 -5.17 0.65 -9.48
CA GLN A 61 -5.46 -0.20 -8.32
C GLN A 61 -4.32 -0.20 -7.32
N SER A 62 -4.64 -0.29 -6.03
CA SER A 62 -3.72 -0.09 -4.91
C SER A 62 -2.49 -0.99 -4.95
N SER A 63 -1.34 -0.36 -4.97
CA SER A 63 -0.01 -0.93 -4.69
C SER A 63 0.89 0.16 -4.14
N VAL A 64 1.80 -0.20 -3.25
CA VAL A 64 2.77 0.72 -2.65
C VAL A 64 4.17 0.11 -2.78
N ALA A 65 5.18 0.93 -2.95
CA ALA A 65 6.57 0.49 -2.88
C ALA A 65 7.29 1.20 -1.74
N VAL A 66 8.16 0.47 -1.01
CA VAL A 66 8.95 1.00 0.10
C VAL A 66 10.42 0.76 -0.17
N SER A 67 11.26 1.74 0.13
CA SER A 67 12.70 1.69 -0.07
C SER A 67 13.44 2.31 1.10
N GLN A 68 14.63 1.79 1.40
CA GLN A 68 15.56 2.37 2.37
C GLN A 68 16.50 3.43 1.77
N ASP A 69 16.65 3.45 0.45
CA ASP A 69 17.69 4.22 -0.27
C ASP A 69 17.19 4.89 -1.56
N GLY A 70 15.97 4.56 -2.00
CA GLY A 70 15.39 5.01 -3.26
C GLY A 70 15.91 4.26 -4.50
N LEU A 71 16.74 3.22 -4.32
CA LEU A 71 17.35 2.43 -5.40
C LEU A 71 16.80 1.01 -5.47
N SER A 72 16.59 0.39 -4.32
CA SER A 72 15.98 -0.93 -4.20
C SER A 72 14.64 -0.83 -3.49
N TRP A 73 13.63 -1.56 -3.99
CA TRP A 73 12.26 -1.43 -3.56
C TRP A 73 11.62 -2.77 -3.18
N VAL A 74 10.76 -2.72 -2.18
CA VAL A 74 9.83 -3.79 -1.78
C VAL A 74 8.44 -3.36 -2.18
N LEU A 75 7.73 -4.19 -2.95
CA LEU A 75 6.31 -3.95 -3.25
C LEU A 75 5.45 -4.45 -2.09
N LEU A 76 4.45 -3.67 -1.74
CA LEU A 76 3.34 -4.04 -0.88
C LEU A 76 2.12 -4.22 -1.78
N ASN A 77 1.72 -5.47 -2.00
CA ASN A 77 0.81 -5.94 -3.03
C ASN A 77 1.31 -5.72 -4.48
N ALA A 78 0.77 -6.48 -5.41
CA ALA A 78 1.02 -6.35 -6.84
C ALA A 78 -0.32 -6.29 -7.59
N SER A 79 -0.80 -5.08 -7.86
CA SER A 79 -2.07 -4.87 -8.54
C SER A 79 -2.04 -5.31 -10.00
N PRO A 80 -3.18 -5.58 -10.65
CA PRO A 80 -3.25 -5.84 -12.08
C PRO A 80 -2.59 -4.75 -12.95
N ASP A 81 -2.49 -3.53 -12.41
CA ASP A 81 -1.92 -2.37 -13.10
C ASP A 81 -0.40 -2.24 -12.92
N ILE A 82 0.25 -3.17 -12.21
CA ILE A 82 1.66 -3.06 -11.80
C ILE A 82 2.62 -2.76 -12.96
N ALA A 83 2.40 -3.34 -14.12
CA ALA A 83 3.25 -3.10 -15.29
C ALA A 83 3.17 -1.64 -15.77
N GLN A 84 1.98 -1.04 -15.72
CA GLN A 84 1.81 0.38 -16.02
C GLN A 84 2.38 1.26 -14.92
N GLN A 85 2.16 0.89 -13.66
CA GLN A 85 2.69 1.58 -12.50
C GLN A 85 4.22 1.65 -12.53
N ILE A 86 4.90 0.57 -12.89
CA ILE A 86 6.36 0.55 -13.07
C ILE A 86 6.79 1.48 -14.23
N ARG A 87 6.09 1.45 -15.36
CA ARG A 87 6.45 2.27 -16.54
C ARG A 87 6.38 3.76 -16.28
N VAL A 88 5.44 4.23 -15.46
CA VAL A 88 5.25 5.67 -15.19
C VAL A 88 6.08 6.18 -14.02
N ASN A 89 6.70 5.29 -13.24
CA ASN A 89 7.52 5.65 -12.08
C ASN A 89 9.02 5.42 -12.36
N PRO A 90 9.80 6.47 -12.65
CA PRO A 90 11.22 6.34 -12.98
C PRO A 90 12.05 5.60 -11.93
N ALA A 91 11.70 5.72 -10.64
CA ALA A 91 12.39 5.05 -9.54
C ALA A 91 12.28 3.50 -9.60
N LEU A 92 11.31 2.96 -10.35
CA LEU A 92 11.09 1.52 -10.50
C LEU A 92 11.57 0.98 -11.86
N GLN A 93 12.15 1.83 -12.71
CA GLN A 93 12.67 1.42 -14.00
C GLN A 93 14.07 0.82 -13.86
N PRO A 94 14.50 -0.03 -14.82
CA PRO A 94 15.83 -0.61 -14.82
C PRO A 94 16.94 0.44 -14.76
N HIS A 95 17.97 0.21 -13.95
CA HIS A 95 19.11 1.11 -13.77
C HIS A 95 20.43 0.52 -14.26
N ALA A 96 20.49 -0.82 -14.44
CA ALA A 96 21.74 -1.51 -14.78
C ALA A 96 21.49 -2.63 -15.79
N GLY A 97 22.50 -2.88 -16.64
CA GLY A 97 22.47 -3.99 -17.59
C GLY A 97 21.37 -3.90 -18.66
N THR A 98 21.17 -5.02 -19.36
CA THR A 98 20.16 -5.14 -20.42
C THR A 98 18.79 -5.46 -19.88
N ARG A 99 18.73 -6.22 -18.78
CA ARG A 99 17.51 -6.52 -17.98
C ARG A 99 17.85 -6.34 -16.52
N ASP A 100 17.04 -5.60 -15.81
CA ASP A 100 17.18 -5.32 -14.37
C ASP A 100 15.82 -4.94 -13.81
N THR A 101 15.68 -5.09 -12.50
CA THR A 101 14.55 -4.54 -11.76
C THR A 101 15.01 -4.06 -10.38
N PRO A 102 14.69 -2.83 -9.99
CA PRO A 102 14.92 -2.36 -8.63
C PRO A 102 13.97 -3.03 -7.62
N ILE A 103 12.92 -3.72 -8.06
CA ILE A 103 11.99 -4.46 -7.20
C ILE A 103 12.64 -5.77 -6.76
N LYS A 104 12.90 -5.93 -5.47
CA LYS A 104 13.62 -7.08 -4.91
C LYS A 104 12.71 -8.06 -4.18
N ALA A 105 11.53 -7.63 -3.73
CA ALA A 105 10.57 -8.49 -3.05
C ALA A 105 9.14 -7.95 -3.20
N VAL A 106 8.18 -8.83 -2.99
CA VAL A 106 6.74 -8.50 -2.89
C VAL A 106 6.23 -9.04 -1.56
N VAL A 107 5.59 -8.19 -0.76
CA VAL A 107 4.85 -8.59 0.44
C VAL A 107 3.37 -8.53 0.13
N LEU A 108 2.67 -9.65 0.29
CA LEU A 108 1.24 -9.75 0.05
C LEU A 108 0.47 -9.52 1.35
N MET A 109 -0.43 -8.54 1.35
CA MET A 109 -1.27 -8.21 2.50
C MET A 109 -2.42 -9.20 2.67
N ASP A 110 -2.90 -9.75 1.56
CA ASP A 110 -3.96 -10.77 1.45
C ASP A 110 -3.85 -11.47 0.08
N SER A 111 -4.82 -12.31 -0.24
CA SER A 111 -4.89 -13.02 -1.52
C SER A 111 -5.99 -12.50 -2.47
N GLN A 112 -6.53 -11.28 -2.26
CA GLN A 112 -7.50 -10.68 -3.16
C GLN A 112 -6.91 -10.45 -4.56
N LEU A 113 -7.71 -10.65 -5.61
CA LEU A 113 -7.24 -10.53 -7.00
C LEU A 113 -6.58 -9.19 -7.30
N GLN A 114 -7.12 -8.10 -6.78
CA GLN A 114 -6.56 -6.77 -6.96
C GLN A 114 -5.19 -6.58 -6.29
N ASN A 115 -4.80 -7.47 -5.37
CA ASN A 115 -3.54 -7.41 -4.64
C ASN A 115 -2.48 -8.39 -5.17
N VAL A 116 -2.88 -9.41 -5.95
CA VAL A 116 -1.97 -10.50 -6.36
C VAL A 116 -1.85 -10.69 -7.87
N ALA A 117 -2.85 -10.27 -8.67
CA ALA A 117 -2.87 -10.58 -10.11
C ALA A 117 -1.71 -9.95 -10.89
N GLY A 118 -1.12 -8.87 -10.39
CA GLY A 118 0.05 -8.24 -10.99
C GLY A 118 1.32 -9.07 -10.94
N LEU A 119 1.39 -10.10 -10.08
CA LEU A 119 2.50 -11.06 -10.08
C LEU A 119 2.71 -11.70 -11.45
N ILE A 120 1.63 -11.89 -12.24
CA ILE A 120 1.71 -12.39 -13.62
C ILE A 120 2.61 -11.51 -14.49
N SER A 121 2.52 -10.19 -14.32
CA SER A 121 3.33 -9.23 -15.09
C SER A 121 4.79 -9.22 -14.67
N LEU A 122 5.09 -9.60 -13.42
CA LEU A 122 6.45 -9.61 -12.88
C LEU A 122 7.24 -10.88 -13.26
N ARG A 123 6.64 -11.87 -13.92
CA ARG A 123 7.28 -13.11 -14.35
C ARG A 123 8.45 -12.94 -15.31
N GLU A 124 8.57 -11.78 -15.94
CA GLU A 124 9.66 -11.48 -16.88
C GLU A 124 11.00 -11.18 -16.18
N GLY A 125 11.03 -11.12 -14.85
CA GLY A 125 12.23 -11.00 -14.04
C GLY A 125 12.91 -12.37 -13.82
N ASP A 126 14.10 -12.35 -13.21
CA ASP A 126 14.88 -13.56 -12.91
C ASP A 126 14.26 -14.43 -11.80
N GLY A 127 13.35 -13.86 -11.02
CA GLY A 127 12.61 -14.54 -9.96
C GLY A 127 11.77 -13.59 -9.13
N LEU A 128 10.86 -14.18 -8.36
CA LEU A 128 9.97 -13.47 -7.44
C LEU A 128 10.24 -13.91 -6.00
N GLU A 129 10.69 -13.00 -5.15
CA GLU A 129 10.74 -13.18 -3.69
C GLU A 129 9.39 -12.76 -3.12
N VAL A 130 8.55 -13.70 -2.74
CA VAL A 130 7.18 -13.46 -2.27
C VAL A 130 7.08 -13.73 -0.78
N PHE A 131 6.77 -12.70 0.00
CA PHE A 131 6.52 -12.79 1.45
C PHE A 131 5.01 -12.85 1.67
N ALA A 132 4.53 -13.93 2.25
CA ALA A 132 3.11 -14.16 2.48
C ALA A 132 2.86 -15.08 3.69
N THR A 133 1.68 -14.96 4.28
CA THR A 133 1.22 -15.87 5.34
C THR A 133 0.95 -17.28 4.77
N PRO A 134 0.88 -18.31 5.63
CA PRO A 134 0.49 -19.65 5.19
C PRO A 134 -0.82 -19.68 4.43
N LEU A 135 -1.83 -18.93 4.89
CA LEU A 135 -3.15 -18.89 4.25
C LEU A 135 -3.13 -18.24 2.87
N VAL A 136 -2.40 -17.14 2.72
CA VAL A 136 -2.24 -16.49 1.41
C VAL A 136 -1.49 -17.42 0.45
N PHE A 137 -0.47 -18.14 0.92
CA PHE A 137 0.23 -19.14 0.10
C PHE A 137 -0.68 -20.29 -0.31
N GLU A 138 -1.49 -20.83 0.61
CA GLU A 138 -2.45 -21.89 0.32
C GLU A 138 -3.48 -21.44 -0.72
N ASP A 139 -4.03 -20.24 -0.56
CA ASP A 139 -4.96 -19.65 -1.53
C ASP A 139 -4.34 -19.56 -2.94
N LEU A 140 -3.07 -19.13 -3.03
CA LEU A 140 -2.36 -18.89 -4.29
C LEU A 140 -1.71 -20.15 -4.90
N THR A 141 -1.80 -21.28 -4.22
CA THR A 141 -1.37 -22.59 -4.73
C THR A 141 -2.55 -23.53 -4.94
N GLY A 142 -3.67 -23.31 -4.27
CA GLY A 142 -4.89 -24.12 -4.32
C GLY A 142 -6.03 -23.44 -5.06
N GLY A 143 -6.79 -22.56 -4.39
CA GLY A 143 -8.00 -21.94 -4.94
C GLY A 143 -7.75 -21.03 -6.16
N LEU A 144 -6.64 -20.33 -6.18
CA LEU A 144 -6.10 -19.58 -7.32
C LEU A 144 -4.64 -20.01 -7.54
N PRO A 145 -4.34 -21.05 -8.32
CA PRO A 145 -2.99 -21.63 -8.40
C PRO A 145 -2.00 -20.73 -9.15
N LEU A 146 -1.93 -19.46 -8.76
CA LEU A 146 -1.13 -18.42 -9.39
C LEU A 146 0.37 -18.68 -9.22
N LEU A 147 0.82 -18.97 -7.99
CA LEU A 147 2.24 -19.25 -7.73
C LEU A 147 2.69 -20.54 -8.42
N SER A 148 1.83 -21.56 -8.43
CA SER A 148 2.10 -22.81 -9.16
C SER A 148 2.25 -22.59 -10.66
N ALA A 149 1.42 -21.74 -11.25
CA ALA A 149 1.55 -21.38 -12.67
C ALA A 149 2.84 -20.60 -12.95
N LEU A 150 3.17 -19.61 -12.10
CA LEU A 150 4.35 -18.76 -12.28
C LEU A 150 5.67 -19.50 -12.21
N GLN A 151 5.77 -20.60 -11.44
CA GLN A 151 6.96 -21.44 -11.35
C GLN A 151 7.42 -22.02 -12.70
N HIS A 152 6.53 -22.10 -13.70
CA HIS A 152 6.87 -22.53 -15.05
C HIS A 152 7.52 -21.42 -15.91
N TYR A 153 7.52 -20.17 -15.44
CA TYR A 153 8.02 -19.00 -16.18
C TYR A 153 9.19 -18.32 -15.48
N CYS A 154 9.18 -18.27 -14.16
CA CYS A 154 10.24 -17.67 -13.35
C CYS A 154 10.40 -18.43 -12.03
N ALA A 155 11.54 -18.27 -11.37
CA ALA A 155 11.73 -18.80 -10.03
C ALA A 155 10.81 -18.05 -9.04
N VAL A 156 9.95 -18.76 -8.34
CA VAL A 156 9.13 -18.21 -7.25
C VAL A 156 9.65 -18.76 -5.93
N ARG A 157 10.15 -17.86 -5.08
CA ARG A 157 10.60 -18.18 -3.72
C ARG A 157 9.63 -17.58 -2.71
N TRP A 158 8.93 -18.47 -2.00
CA TRP A 158 8.04 -18.05 -0.93
C TRP A 158 8.78 -17.97 0.40
N HIS A 159 8.61 -16.83 1.05
CA HIS A 159 9.09 -16.56 2.40
C HIS A 159 7.90 -16.53 3.37
N LEU A 160 7.92 -17.46 4.32
CA LEU A 160 6.86 -17.61 5.30
C LEU A 160 6.79 -16.40 6.23
N LEU A 161 5.64 -15.77 6.31
CA LEU A 161 5.25 -14.87 7.39
C LEU A 161 4.40 -15.68 8.39
N PRO A 162 4.93 -16.05 9.57
CA PRO A 162 4.25 -16.98 10.49
C PRO A 162 3.12 -16.29 11.28
N VAL A 163 2.16 -15.73 10.55
CA VAL A 163 0.91 -15.15 11.09
C VAL A 163 -0.22 -16.15 10.85
N ALA A 164 -0.61 -16.88 11.90
CA ALA A 164 -1.67 -17.88 11.84
C ALA A 164 -2.10 -18.31 13.24
N GLY A 165 -3.35 -18.70 13.42
CA GLY A 165 -3.87 -19.27 14.67
C GLY A 165 -3.68 -18.34 15.87
N GLY A 166 -2.94 -18.77 16.88
CA GLY A 166 -2.63 -17.98 18.08
C GLY A 166 -1.48 -16.97 17.93
N GLU A 167 -0.81 -16.93 16.77
CA GLU A 167 0.32 -16.05 16.49
C GLU A 167 -0.11 -14.91 15.54
N PRO A 168 -0.67 -13.81 16.08
CA PRO A 168 -1.21 -12.73 15.21
C PRO A 168 -0.13 -11.77 14.70
N VAL A 169 1.13 -11.91 15.11
CA VAL A 169 2.22 -10.98 14.79
C VAL A 169 3.49 -11.72 14.40
N ALA A 170 4.09 -11.32 13.30
CA ALA A 170 5.40 -11.84 12.86
C ALA A 170 6.36 -10.71 12.51
N ARG A 171 7.57 -10.73 13.09
CA ARG A 171 8.66 -9.83 12.72
C ARG A 171 9.58 -10.50 11.73
N PHE A 172 9.99 -9.78 10.71
CA PHE A 172 10.87 -10.31 9.66
C PHE A 172 11.75 -9.23 9.04
N MET A 173 12.76 -9.65 8.33
CA MET A 173 13.64 -8.80 7.54
C MET A 173 13.65 -9.30 6.09
N ILE A 174 13.83 -8.38 5.17
CA ILE A 174 13.94 -8.70 3.74
C ILE A 174 15.41 -8.56 3.35
N PRO A 175 16.04 -9.60 2.74
CA PRO A 175 17.41 -9.52 2.27
C PRO A 175 17.62 -8.32 1.34
N GLY A 176 18.70 -7.59 1.55
CA GLY A 176 19.00 -6.35 0.81
C GLY A 176 18.42 -5.07 1.45
N PHE A 177 17.62 -5.19 2.53
CA PHE A 177 17.03 -4.05 3.23
C PHE A 177 17.40 -4.02 4.72
N PRO A 178 18.70 -3.96 5.07
CA PRO A 178 19.13 -4.06 6.48
C PRO A 178 18.65 -2.90 7.36
N ALA A 179 18.29 -1.76 6.78
CA ALA A 179 17.76 -0.62 7.51
C ALA A 179 16.25 -0.73 7.81
N LEU A 180 15.50 -1.58 7.12
CA LEU A 180 14.06 -1.73 7.31
C LEU A 180 13.74 -2.96 8.15
N ARG A 181 12.93 -2.76 9.19
CA ARG A 181 12.37 -3.83 10.01
C ARG A 181 10.89 -3.93 9.75
N PHE A 182 10.43 -5.11 9.40
CA PHE A 182 9.04 -5.38 9.05
C PHE A 182 8.34 -6.14 10.17
N CYS A 183 7.09 -5.78 10.42
CA CYS A 183 6.20 -6.48 11.33
C CYS A 183 4.85 -6.69 10.64
N ALA A 184 4.50 -7.95 10.37
CA ALA A 184 3.19 -8.35 9.88
C ALA A 184 2.25 -8.56 11.07
N ILE A 185 1.04 -8.03 10.99
CA ILE A 185 0.05 -8.01 12.06
C ILE A 185 -1.26 -8.52 11.46
N ALA A 186 -1.84 -9.59 12.02
CA ALA A 186 -3.15 -10.04 11.59
C ALA A 186 -4.20 -8.94 11.82
N VAL A 187 -5.03 -8.69 10.82
CA VAL A 187 -6.15 -7.75 10.92
C VAL A 187 -7.45 -8.40 10.42
N PRO A 188 -8.61 -7.95 10.90
CA PRO A 188 -9.89 -8.35 10.34
C PRO A 188 -9.96 -8.00 8.85
N GLY A 189 -10.31 -8.97 8.02
CA GLY A 189 -10.42 -8.78 6.58
C GLY A 189 -11.25 -9.87 5.93
N ARG A 190 -11.72 -9.62 4.71
CA ARG A 190 -12.59 -10.54 4.00
C ARG A 190 -11.82 -11.62 3.26
N THR A 191 -12.24 -12.87 3.39
CA THR A 191 -11.74 -13.98 2.57
C THR A 191 -12.07 -13.76 1.09
N PRO A 192 -11.11 -14.00 0.16
CA PRO A 192 -11.41 -13.93 -1.28
C PRO A 192 -12.53 -14.87 -1.69
N ARG A 193 -13.32 -14.49 -2.70
CA ARG A 193 -14.48 -15.27 -3.15
C ARG A 193 -14.14 -16.70 -3.57
N TYR A 194 -12.97 -16.91 -4.15
CA TYR A 194 -12.50 -18.24 -4.57
C TYR A 194 -12.04 -19.12 -3.39
N ALA A 195 -11.87 -18.53 -2.18
CA ALA A 195 -11.51 -19.21 -0.94
C ALA A 195 -12.59 -19.15 0.14
N ASN A 196 -13.82 -18.75 -0.20
CA ASN A 196 -14.93 -18.57 0.76
C ASN A 196 -15.30 -19.82 1.58
N HIS A 197 -14.91 -21.02 1.12
CA HIS A 197 -15.16 -22.27 1.82
C HIS A 197 -14.50 -22.36 3.20
N ARG A 198 -13.44 -21.55 3.45
CA ARG A 198 -12.73 -21.59 4.73
C ARG A 198 -13.16 -20.52 5.75
N GLY A 199 -13.97 -19.52 5.35
CA GLY A 199 -14.35 -18.39 6.20
C GLY A 199 -13.18 -17.44 6.55
N GLU A 200 -13.44 -16.47 7.41
CA GLU A 200 -12.41 -15.55 7.91
C GLU A 200 -11.51 -16.28 8.91
N THR A 201 -10.20 -16.08 8.76
CA THR A 201 -9.18 -16.78 9.55
C THR A 201 -7.98 -15.89 9.79
N VAL A 202 -7.38 -15.98 10.98
CA VAL A 202 -6.14 -15.25 11.33
C VAL A 202 -5.05 -15.52 10.29
N GLY A 203 -4.47 -14.45 9.75
CA GLY A 203 -3.47 -14.52 8.69
C GLY A 203 -4.03 -14.50 7.26
N GLY A 204 -5.37 -14.44 7.08
CA GLY A 204 -5.96 -14.20 5.75
C GLY A 204 -5.77 -12.77 5.26
N SER A 205 -5.66 -11.82 6.19
CA SER A 205 -5.32 -10.41 5.93
C SER A 205 -4.34 -9.92 6.99
N ILE A 206 -3.38 -9.09 6.58
CA ILE A 206 -2.39 -8.48 7.47
C ILE A 206 -2.28 -6.98 7.24
N ALA A 207 -1.91 -6.25 8.28
CA ALA A 207 -1.28 -4.94 8.20
C ALA A 207 0.23 -5.10 8.28
N LEU A 208 0.96 -4.08 7.87
CA LEU A 208 2.41 -3.98 8.05
C LEU A 208 2.77 -2.75 8.87
N GLN A 209 3.65 -2.92 9.85
CA GLN A 209 4.44 -1.83 10.38
C GLN A 209 5.88 -1.97 9.89
N ILE A 210 6.43 -0.89 9.32
CA ILE A 210 7.79 -0.84 8.80
C ILE A 210 8.53 0.25 9.55
N GLU A 211 9.65 -0.10 10.19
CA GLU A 211 10.50 0.82 10.94
C GLU A 211 11.81 1.02 10.17
N ASP A 212 12.20 2.28 9.95
CA ASP A 212 13.57 2.60 9.56
C ASP A 212 14.46 2.61 10.81
N ALA A 213 15.33 1.63 10.93
CA ALA A 213 16.20 1.46 12.10
C ALA A 213 17.22 2.61 12.28
N ARG A 214 17.41 3.46 11.26
CA ARG A 214 18.33 4.61 11.31
C ARG A 214 17.69 5.83 11.96
N SER A 215 16.42 6.12 11.61
CA SER A 215 15.65 7.25 12.13
C SER A 215 14.75 6.87 13.30
N GLY A 216 14.35 5.59 13.40
CA GLY A 216 13.32 5.10 14.30
C GLY A 216 11.89 5.41 13.82
N GLN A 217 11.74 6.07 12.67
CA GLN A 217 10.43 6.40 12.12
C GLN A 217 9.69 5.16 11.62
N ARG A 218 8.37 5.18 11.77
CA ARG A 218 7.50 4.03 11.49
C ARG A 218 6.37 4.37 10.54
N PHE A 219 6.16 3.48 9.60
CA PHE A 219 5.07 3.50 8.65
C PHE A 219 4.12 2.34 8.95
N PHE A 220 2.84 2.63 9.16
CA PHE A 220 1.78 1.64 9.28
C PHE A 220 0.96 1.60 7.99
N PHE A 221 0.79 0.41 7.41
CA PHE A 221 0.07 0.21 6.15
C PHE A 221 -0.97 -0.90 6.28
N SER A 222 -2.25 -0.57 5.98
CA SER A 222 -3.36 -1.53 5.91
C SER A 222 -4.41 -1.03 4.90
N PRO A 223 -4.32 -1.43 3.62
CA PRO A 223 -5.20 -0.92 2.56
C PRO A 223 -6.63 -1.46 2.62
N ALA A 224 -6.87 -2.53 3.38
CA ALA A 224 -8.19 -3.10 3.65
C ALA A 224 -8.30 -3.41 5.13
N LEU A 225 -9.33 -2.90 5.79
CA LEU A 225 -9.49 -3.00 7.23
C LEU A 225 -10.98 -3.01 7.60
N ALA A 226 -11.47 -4.17 8.01
CA ALA A 226 -12.91 -4.37 8.28
C ALA A 226 -13.36 -3.72 9.60
N ASP A 227 -12.47 -3.66 10.58
CA ASP A 227 -12.71 -3.08 11.90
C ASP A 227 -11.38 -2.67 12.53
N VAL A 228 -11.41 -1.79 13.52
CA VAL A 228 -10.25 -1.35 14.30
C VAL A 228 -10.56 -1.48 15.78
N GLY A 229 -9.93 -2.47 16.41
CA GLY A 229 -9.95 -2.65 17.84
C GLY A 229 -8.77 -1.93 18.53
N GLU A 230 -8.68 -2.07 19.85
CA GLU A 230 -7.57 -1.50 20.62
C GLU A 230 -6.20 -2.06 20.20
N ALA A 231 -6.14 -3.30 19.73
CA ALA A 231 -4.89 -3.90 19.27
C ALA A 231 -4.36 -3.22 17.99
N GLU A 232 -5.19 -3.04 16.98
CA GLU A 232 -4.85 -2.37 15.74
C GLU A 232 -4.53 -0.88 15.99
N LEU A 233 -5.35 -0.21 16.80
CA LEU A 233 -5.13 1.19 17.17
C LEU A 233 -3.81 1.38 17.95
N ALA A 234 -3.41 0.43 18.79
CA ALA A 234 -2.13 0.49 19.50
C ALA A 234 -0.93 0.44 18.55
N TRP A 235 -1.03 -0.30 17.43
CA TRP A 235 -0.01 -0.31 16.39
C TRP A 235 0.01 1.02 15.60
N MET A 236 -1.16 1.54 15.24
CA MET A 236 -1.28 2.83 14.54
C MET A 236 -0.71 4.00 15.36
N ARG A 237 -0.94 4.01 16.69
CA ARG A 237 -0.40 5.03 17.61
C ARG A 237 1.13 5.05 17.70
N GLN A 238 1.80 3.98 17.30
CA GLN A 238 3.25 3.90 17.27
C GLN A 238 3.86 4.39 15.96
N ALA A 239 3.04 4.70 14.95
CA ALA A 239 3.50 5.06 13.63
C ALA A 239 3.50 6.60 13.42
N ASP A 240 4.53 7.10 12.75
CA ASP A 240 4.64 8.50 12.34
C ASP A 240 3.75 8.77 11.11
N CYS A 241 3.61 7.77 10.25
CA CYS A 241 2.74 7.80 9.08
C CYS A 241 1.80 6.58 9.10
N VAL A 242 0.50 6.83 9.05
CA VAL A 242 -0.55 5.80 8.98
C VAL A 242 -1.24 5.91 7.61
N MET A 243 -1.13 4.86 6.78
CA MET A 243 -1.82 4.76 5.49
C MET A 243 -2.77 3.57 5.54
N VAL A 244 -4.06 3.85 5.52
CA VAL A 244 -5.11 2.86 5.78
C VAL A 244 -6.25 2.94 4.77
N ASP A 245 -7.20 2.04 4.96
CA ASP A 245 -8.40 1.85 4.17
C ASP A 245 -9.22 3.14 3.98
N GLY A 246 -9.36 3.54 2.74
CA GLY A 246 -10.18 4.68 2.31
C GLY A 246 -11.28 4.27 1.33
N THR A 247 -11.71 3.00 1.35
CA THR A 247 -12.56 2.41 0.32
C THR A 247 -13.91 3.12 0.21
N PHE A 248 -14.64 3.26 1.30
CA PHE A 248 -15.98 3.84 1.30
C PHE A 248 -16.09 5.02 2.26
N TRP A 249 -16.83 6.04 1.82
CA TRP A 249 -17.21 7.15 2.69
C TRP A 249 -18.26 6.72 3.71
N ASP A 250 -19.28 6.01 3.25
CA ASP A 250 -20.46 5.63 4.01
C ASP A 250 -20.72 4.12 3.99
N GLU A 251 -21.37 3.61 5.03
CA GLU A 251 -21.72 2.18 5.16
C GLU A 251 -22.59 1.67 4.00
N HIS A 252 -23.49 2.51 3.46
CA HIS A 252 -24.43 2.16 2.40
C HIS A 252 -24.09 2.74 1.02
N GLU A 253 -22.89 3.26 0.85
CA GLU A 253 -22.44 3.95 -0.38
C GLU A 253 -22.74 3.18 -1.66
N LEU A 254 -22.50 1.87 -1.71
CA LEU A 254 -22.74 1.07 -2.91
C LEU A 254 -24.22 0.89 -3.21
N ARG A 255 -25.05 0.71 -2.17
CA ARG A 255 -26.51 0.59 -2.31
C ARG A 255 -27.09 1.90 -2.81
N ASP A 256 -26.70 3.01 -2.22
CA ASP A 256 -27.16 4.35 -2.59
C ASP A 256 -26.70 4.74 -4.00
N ALA A 257 -25.55 4.21 -4.44
CA ALA A 257 -25.06 4.36 -5.82
C ALA A 257 -25.69 3.36 -6.82
N GLY A 258 -26.52 2.41 -6.37
CA GLY A 258 -27.12 1.38 -7.22
C GLY A 258 -26.10 0.39 -7.81
N LEU A 259 -24.97 0.17 -7.12
CA LEU A 259 -23.87 -0.66 -7.60
C LEU A 259 -23.89 -2.08 -7.01
N ALA A 260 -24.26 -2.21 -5.74
CA ALA A 260 -24.37 -3.49 -5.05
C ALA A 260 -25.27 -3.37 -3.81
N GLU A 261 -25.77 -4.52 -3.32
CA GLU A 261 -26.59 -4.58 -2.10
C GLU A 261 -25.74 -4.65 -0.82
N GLN A 262 -24.48 -5.08 -0.94
CA GLN A 262 -23.59 -5.23 0.21
C GLN A 262 -23.18 -3.86 0.77
N SER A 263 -23.09 -3.81 2.10
CA SER A 263 -22.56 -2.67 2.83
C SER A 263 -21.02 -2.67 2.85
N ALA A 264 -20.42 -1.57 3.28
CA ALA A 264 -18.97 -1.44 3.46
C ALA A 264 -18.43 -2.53 4.40
N SER A 265 -19.06 -2.70 5.56
CA SER A 265 -18.68 -3.71 6.56
C SER A 265 -18.79 -5.14 6.02
N GLU A 266 -19.86 -5.47 5.27
CA GLU A 266 -20.02 -6.78 4.62
C GLU A 266 -18.96 -7.04 3.55
N LEU A 267 -18.33 -6.01 3.02
CA LEU A 267 -17.21 -6.09 2.07
C LEU A 267 -15.83 -6.11 2.74
N GLY A 268 -15.79 -6.01 4.08
CA GLY A 268 -14.55 -6.03 4.84
C GLY A 268 -13.83 -4.67 4.91
N HIS A 269 -14.60 -3.58 4.91
CA HIS A 269 -14.08 -2.21 4.95
C HIS A 269 -14.78 -1.38 6.02
N LEU A 270 -14.01 -0.69 6.87
CA LEU A 270 -14.52 0.30 7.80
C LEU A 270 -14.80 1.61 7.03
N PRO A 271 -16.06 2.11 6.98
CA PRO A 271 -16.35 3.36 6.31
C PRO A 271 -15.68 4.55 7.01
N GLN A 272 -15.47 5.65 6.28
CA GLN A 272 -14.81 6.85 6.80
C GLN A 272 -15.71 7.61 7.77
N SER A 273 -17.00 7.73 7.46
CA SER A 273 -17.98 8.38 8.32
C SER A 273 -18.48 7.43 9.43
N ARG A 274 -19.02 8.03 10.49
CA ARG A 274 -19.71 7.29 11.57
C ARG A 274 -20.96 6.61 11.05
N PHE A 275 -21.23 5.40 11.53
CA PHE A 275 -22.44 4.66 11.16
C PHE A 275 -22.97 3.83 12.33
N GLY A 276 -24.28 3.75 12.47
CA GLY A 276 -24.91 2.93 13.50
C GLY A 276 -24.44 3.21 14.95
N GLY A 277 -23.99 4.42 15.25
CA GLY A 277 -23.38 4.77 16.53
C GLY A 277 -21.93 4.33 16.72
N ARG A 278 -21.32 3.71 15.71
CA ARG A 278 -19.90 3.28 15.71
C ARG A 278 -19.01 4.39 15.14
N ALA A 279 -17.75 4.41 15.58
CA ALA A 279 -16.71 5.25 15.02
C ALA A 279 -16.39 4.82 13.59
N GLY A 280 -16.13 5.80 12.71
CA GLY A 280 -15.60 5.57 11.37
C GLY A 280 -14.07 5.70 11.33
N MET A 281 -13.49 5.51 10.14
CA MET A 281 -12.04 5.60 9.95
C MET A 281 -11.49 7.00 10.29
N ILE A 282 -12.27 8.07 10.11
CA ILE A 282 -11.87 9.43 10.51
C ILE A 282 -11.63 9.49 12.03
N ASP A 283 -12.56 8.96 12.83
CA ASP A 283 -12.40 8.93 14.29
C ASP A 283 -11.19 8.10 14.73
N VAL A 284 -10.94 6.98 14.03
CA VAL A 284 -9.78 6.12 14.28
C VAL A 284 -8.49 6.89 14.01
N LEU A 285 -8.39 7.55 12.85
CA LEU A 285 -7.21 8.30 12.46
C LEU A 285 -6.93 9.48 13.41
N ASP A 286 -7.96 10.15 13.90
CA ASP A 286 -7.80 11.21 14.92
C ASP A 286 -7.28 10.68 16.24
N ALA A 287 -7.63 9.44 16.60
CA ALA A 287 -7.15 8.79 17.83
C ALA A 287 -5.72 8.26 17.74
N THR A 288 -5.07 8.26 16.55
CA THR A 288 -3.71 7.75 16.39
C THR A 288 -2.65 8.71 16.89
N GLY A 289 -2.82 10.01 16.67
CA GLY A 289 -1.79 11.03 16.88
C GLY A 289 -0.66 11.01 15.85
N ALA A 290 -0.79 10.24 14.76
CA ALA A 290 0.21 10.17 13.70
C ALA A 290 0.40 11.53 13.01
N GLN A 291 1.63 11.84 12.63
CA GLN A 291 1.97 13.08 11.94
C GLN A 291 1.34 13.12 10.54
N ARG A 292 1.29 11.98 9.85
CA ARG A 292 0.62 11.83 8.56
C ARG A 292 -0.45 10.75 8.63
N LYS A 293 -1.66 11.12 8.26
CA LYS A 293 -2.84 10.28 8.21
C LYS A 293 -3.32 10.22 6.77
N ILE A 294 -3.28 9.04 6.13
CA ILE A 294 -3.49 8.91 4.70
C ILE A 294 -4.52 7.83 4.42
N LEU A 295 -5.53 8.13 3.62
CA LEU A 295 -6.49 7.17 3.08
C LEU A 295 -6.02 6.68 1.71
N THR A 296 -6.00 5.37 1.50
CA THR A 296 -5.69 4.71 0.22
C THR A 296 -6.77 3.71 -0.15
N HIS A 297 -6.63 3.00 -1.27
CA HIS A 297 -7.59 1.97 -1.70
C HIS A 297 -9.01 2.53 -1.91
N VAL A 298 -9.12 3.74 -2.49
CA VAL A 298 -10.39 4.48 -2.63
C VAL A 298 -11.26 3.85 -3.70
N ASN A 299 -12.53 3.50 -3.36
CA ASN A 299 -13.45 2.95 -4.34
C ASN A 299 -13.93 4.01 -5.34
N ASN A 300 -14.25 3.58 -6.56
CA ASN A 300 -14.70 4.46 -7.64
C ASN A 300 -16.05 5.17 -7.40
N SER A 301 -16.82 4.75 -6.39
CA SER A 301 -18.05 5.40 -5.94
C SER A 301 -17.82 6.49 -4.88
N ASN A 302 -16.68 6.45 -4.20
CA ASN A 302 -16.41 7.28 -3.03
C ASN A 302 -16.38 8.79 -3.38
N PRO A 303 -17.16 9.62 -2.68
CA PRO A 303 -17.24 11.06 -2.98
C PRO A 303 -15.95 11.84 -2.71
N ILE A 304 -14.96 11.28 -1.95
CA ILE A 304 -13.66 11.92 -1.73
C ILE A 304 -12.81 12.01 -3.02
N LEU A 305 -13.21 11.32 -4.09
CA LEU A 305 -12.59 11.40 -5.41
C LEU A 305 -12.80 12.76 -6.08
N ASP A 306 -13.85 13.49 -5.71
CA ASP A 306 -13.98 14.91 -6.07
C ASP A 306 -13.14 15.76 -5.10
N GLU A 307 -11.99 16.21 -5.55
CA GLU A 307 -11.06 17.04 -4.75
C GLU A 307 -11.65 18.39 -4.29
N ARG A 308 -12.75 18.82 -4.92
CA ARG A 308 -13.48 20.04 -4.56
C ARG A 308 -14.74 19.73 -3.74
N GLY A 309 -14.99 18.46 -3.45
CA GLY A 309 -16.17 17.97 -2.76
C GLY A 309 -16.21 18.33 -1.26
N ALA A 310 -17.39 18.24 -0.67
CA ALA A 310 -17.58 18.48 0.76
C ALA A 310 -16.84 17.43 1.62
N GLN A 311 -16.85 16.18 1.18
CA GLN A 311 -16.17 15.08 1.89
C GLN A 311 -14.65 15.27 1.89
N ARG A 312 -14.07 15.82 0.81
CA ARG A 312 -12.65 16.14 0.78
C ARG A 312 -12.29 17.24 1.78
N ARG A 313 -13.09 18.32 1.84
CA ARG A 313 -12.91 19.37 2.84
C ARG A 313 -13.04 18.85 4.27
N ALA A 314 -13.97 17.94 4.52
CA ALA A 314 -14.08 17.30 5.84
C ALA A 314 -12.81 16.53 6.22
N LEU A 315 -12.17 15.82 5.28
CA LEU A 315 -10.87 15.18 5.54
C LEU A 315 -9.76 16.20 5.83
N ASP A 316 -9.73 17.30 5.10
CA ASP A 316 -8.76 18.38 5.31
C ASP A 316 -8.88 18.99 6.71
N GLU A 317 -10.10 19.17 7.25
CA GLU A 317 -10.37 19.64 8.60
C GLU A 317 -9.79 18.72 9.69
N HIS A 318 -9.69 17.41 9.39
CA HIS A 318 -9.07 16.40 10.24
C HIS A 318 -7.57 16.18 9.95
N GLY A 319 -6.98 16.92 9.00
CA GLY A 319 -5.59 16.71 8.55
C GLY A 319 -5.37 15.33 7.95
N ILE A 320 -6.37 14.79 7.26
CA ILE A 320 -6.33 13.48 6.61
C ILE A 320 -6.09 13.68 5.11
N GLU A 321 -5.00 13.12 4.62
CA GLU A 321 -4.65 13.12 3.20
C GLU A 321 -5.35 11.97 2.46
N VAL A 322 -5.53 12.12 1.16
CA VAL A 322 -5.95 11.02 0.28
C VAL A 322 -4.81 10.71 -0.68
N ALA A 323 -4.32 9.46 -0.64
CA ALA A 323 -3.26 8.99 -1.51
C ALA A 323 -3.64 9.19 -2.99
N HIS A 324 -2.65 9.45 -3.81
CA HIS A 324 -2.77 9.49 -5.27
C HIS A 324 -1.59 8.74 -5.90
N ASP A 325 -1.79 8.31 -7.14
CA ASP A 325 -0.75 7.62 -7.90
C ASP A 325 0.47 8.54 -8.09
N GLY A 326 1.65 8.03 -7.79
CA GLY A 326 2.90 8.80 -7.82
C GLY A 326 3.21 9.61 -6.56
N MET A 327 2.38 9.56 -5.50
CA MET A 327 2.67 10.22 -4.22
C MET A 327 3.94 9.65 -3.59
N VAL A 328 4.87 10.52 -3.21
CA VAL A 328 6.11 10.15 -2.52
C VAL A 328 6.05 10.65 -1.08
N ILE A 329 6.41 9.79 -0.15
CA ILE A 329 6.51 10.09 1.28
C ILE A 329 7.92 9.74 1.74
N GLU A 330 8.56 10.64 2.46
CA GLU A 330 9.88 10.44 3.06
C GLU A 330 9.73 10.52 4.59
N LEU A 331 10.24 9.48 5.29
CA LEU A 331 10.20 9.34 6.75
C LEU A 331 11.59 9.11 7.31
#